data_0837ccb91f8b2d16aca932aa978fdaf7
#
_entry.id   0837ccb91f8b2d16aca932aa978fdaf7
#
_cell.length_a   1.000
_cell.length_b   1.000
_cell.length_c   1.000
_cell.angle_alpha   90.00
_cell.angle_beta   90.00
_cell.angle_gamma   90.00
#
_symmetry.space_group_name_H-M   'P 1'
#
loop_
_entity.id
_entity.type
_entity.pdbx_description
1 polymer ?
#
loop_
_entity_poly.entity_id
_entity_poly.type
_entity_poly.pdbx_seq_one_letter_code
_entity_poly.pdbx_strand_id
1 'polypeptide(L)'
;MIQQESRLKVADNSGARELLVIRVLGGSKVKTGNIGDIVVGTVKKAMPNGTVSEGQVVKAVVVRTKFGLRREDGSYIKFDENACVIIKDDKSPVGTRVFGPVARELREKDFMKIVSLAKEVL
;
A
#
# COMPACT_ATOMS: atom_id res chain seq x y z
N MET A 1 5.93 -7.24 -9.70
CA MET A 1 6.16 -6.88 -8.29
C MET A 1 6.56 -5.41 -8.15
N ILE A 2 6.36 -4.87 -6.98
CA ILE A 2 6.67 -3.46 -6.71
C ILE A 2 8.17 -3.32 -6.48
N GLN A 3 8.79 -2.35 -7.12
CA GLN A 3 10.21 -2.08 -7.01
C GLN A 3 10.48 -0.59 -7.02
N GLN A 4 11.73 -0.19 -6.89
CA GLN A 4 12.14 1.20 -7.02
C GLN A 4 11.61 1.77 -8.35
N GLU A 5 11.09 2.99 -8.30
CA GLU A 5 10.48 3.71 -9.41
C GLU A 5 9.11 3.17 -9.87
N SER A 6 8.57 2.14 -9.23
CA SER A 6 7.18 1.76 -9.48
C SER A 6 6.23 2.87 -9.01
N ARG A 7 5.13 3.03 -9.73
CA ARG A 7 4.08 3.97 -9.34
C ARG A 7 2.89 3.21 -8.80
N LEU A 8 2.40 3.65 -7.63
CA LEU A 8 1.27 3.03 -6.95
C LEU A 8 0.11 4.01 -6.85
N LYS A 9 -1.08 3.50 -7.05
CA LYS A 9 -2.28 4.26 -6.74
C LYS A 9 -2.47 4.26 -5.23
N VAL A 10 -2.86 5.39 -4.65
CA VAL A 10 -3.14 5.48 -3.22
C VAL A 10 -4.61 5.20 -2.99
N ALA A 11 -4.91 4.19 -2.17
CA ALA A 11 -6.26 3.67 -1.96
C ALA A 11 -6.91 4.19 -0.68
N ASP A 12 -6.51 5.36 -0.20
CA ASP A 12 -7.08 5.95 1.00
C ASP A 12 -7.51 7.40 0.79
N ASN A 13 -8.09 7.99 1.83
CA ASN A 13 -8.55 9.37 1.80
C ASN A 13 -7.58 10.36 2.45
N SER A 14 -6.29 10.03 2.51
CA SER A 14 -5.26 10.92 3.04
C SER A 14 -5.03 12.16 2.17
N GLY A 15 -5.50 12.12 0.94
CA GLY A 15 -5.30 13.18 -0.03
C GLY A 15 -4.29 12.83 -1.12
N ALA A 16 -3.39 11.91 -0.87
CA ALA A 16 -2.45 11.42 -1.88
C ALA A 16 -3.21 10.56 -2.90
N ARG A 17 -2.81 10.68 -4.17
CA ARG A 17 -3.42 9.90 -5.27
C ARG A 17 -2.44 8.94 -5.92
N GLU A 18 -1.18 9.34 -6.04
CA GLU A 18 -0.14 8.55 -6.68
C GLU A 18 1.16 8.65 -5.90
N LEU A 19 1.80 7.51 -5.69
CA LEU A 19 3.06 7.39 -4.97
C LEU A 19 4.12 6.80 -5.89
N LEU A 20 5.30 7.43 -5.94
CA LEU A 20 6.47 6.88 -6.63
C LEU A 20 7.35 6.19 -5.60
N VAL A 21 7.58 4.90 -5.78
CA VAL A 21 8.38 4.10 -4.84
C VAL A 21 9.85 4.47 -4.94
N ILE A 22 10.43 4.88 -3.83
CA ILE A 22 11.88 5.15 -3.71
C ILE A 22 12.61 3.88 -3.29
N ARG A 23 12.03 3.15 -2.34
CA ARG A 23 12.67 1.98 -1.74
C ARG A 23 11.65 1.03 -1.13
N VAL A 24 11.93 -0.26 -1.22
CA VAL A 24 11.16 -1.30 -0.51
C VAL A 24 11.91 -1.64 0.77
N LEU A 25 11.21 -1.57 1.91
CA LEU A 25 11.79 -1.89 3.21
C LEU A 25 11.80 -3.40 3.45
N GLY A 26 12.70 -3.88 4.29
CA GLY A 26 12.77 -5.29 4.66
C GLY A 26 14.15 -5.89 4.67
N GLY A 27 15.19 -5.05 4.54
CA GLY A 27 16.58 -5.49 4.60
C GLY A 27 17.41 -4.94 3.46
N SER A 28 18.72 -5.08 3.54
CA SER A 28 19.67 -4.48 2.60
C SER A 28 19.60 -5.08 1.19
N LYS A 29 19.08 -6.29 1.05
CA LYS A 29 19.00 -7.00 -0.23
C LYS A 29 17.62 -7.05 -0.84
N VAL A 30 16.63 -6.43 -0.22
CA VAL A 30 15.24 -6.44 -0.72
C VAL A 30 15.14 -5.48 -1.90
N LYS A 31 14.78 -6.01 -3.07
CA LYS A 31 14.64 -5.22 -4.30
C LYS A 31 13.19 -5.08 -4.74
N THR A 32 12.33 -6.02 -4.37
CA THR A 32 10.93 -6.04 -4.78
C THR A 32 10.02 -6.25 -3.58
N GLY A 33 8.79 -5.75 -3.70
CA GLY A 33 7.77 -5.91 -2.68
C GLY A 33 6.47 -6.46 -3.26
N ASN A 34 5.66 -7.02 -2.39
CA ASN A 34 4.33 -7.52 -2.72
C ASN A 34 3.36 -7.09 -1.62
N ILE A 35 2.14 -7.63 -1.63
CA ILE A 35 1.09 -7.29 -0.66
C ILE A 35 1.60 -7.47 0.77
N GLY A 36 1.40 -6.44 1.58
CA GLY A 36 1.84 -6.43 2.97
C GLY A 36 3.25 -5.91 3.21
N ASP A 37 4.00 -5.64 2.16
CA ASP A 37 5.32 -5.03 2.29
C ASP A 37 5.23 -3.53 2.42
N ILE A 38 6.15 -2.94 3.18
CA ILE A 38 6.21 -1.49 3.39
C ILE A 38 7.18 -0.89 2.39
N VAL A 39 6.76 0.21 1.77
CA VAL A 39 7.60 0.97 0.84
C VAL A 39 7.73 2.40 1.33
N VAL A 40 8.84 3.04 0.95
CA VAL A 40 9.03 4.49 1.10
C VAL A 40 8.86 5.10 -0.28
N GLY A 41 8.08 6.15 -0.37
CA GLY A 41 7.84 6.79 -1.65
C GLY A 41 7.59 8.27 -1.53
N THR A 42 7.60 8.94 -2.69
CA THR A 42 7.28 10.35 -2.83
C THR A 42 5.87 10.49 -3.38
N VAL A 43 5.07 11.35 -2.79
CA VAL A 43 3.73 11.67 -3.28
C VAL A 43 3.86 12.49 -4.57
N LYS A 44 3.40 11.94 -5.69
CA LYS A 44 3.48 12.60 -7.00
C LYS A 44 2.23 13.40 -7.34
N LYS A 45 1.07 12.93 -6.88
CA LYS A 45 -0.21 13.62 -7.07
C LYS A 45 -0.98 13.60 -5.77
N ALA A 46 -1.48 14.75 -5.35
CA ALA A 46 -2.25 14.89 -4.13
C ALA A 46 -3.32 15.96 -4.30
N MET A 47 -4.38 15.85 -3.49
CA MET A 47 -5.41 16.88 -3.40
C MET A 47 -4.86 18.10 -2.65
N PRO A 48 -5.23 19.34 -3.07
CA PRO A 48 -4.64 20.55 -2.47
C PRO A 48 -4.80 20.67 -0.95
N ASN A 49 -5.89 20.16 -0.39
CA ASN A 49 -6.22 20.29 1.02
C ASN A 49 -6.14 18.96 1.78
N GLY A 50 -5.38 18.00 1.27
CA GLY A 50 -5.22 16.70 1.93
C GLY A 50 -4.25 16.74 3.10
N THR A 51 -4.29 15.69 3.92
CA THR A 51 -3.35 15.49 5.03
C THR A 51 -1.92 15.33 4.54
N VAL A 52 -1.77 14.74 3.36
CA VAL A 52 -0.47 14.50 2.71
C VAL A 52 -0.36 15.40 1.49
N SER A 53 0.77 16.07 1.34
CA SER A 53 0.98 17.01 0.24
C SER A 53 1.92 16.43 -0.81
N GLU A 54 1.82 16.99 -2.03
CA GLU A 54 2.67 16.62 -3.15
C GLU A 54 4.14 16.88 -2.84
N GLY A 55 5.00 15.93 -3.22
CA GLY A 55 6.44 16.02 -2.95
C GLY A 55 6.86 15.46 -1.58
N GLN A 56 5.92 15.14 -0.71
CA GLN A 56 6.22 14.61 0.61
C GLN A 56 6.70 13.17 0.50
N VAL A 57 7.71 12.82 1.31
CA VAL A 57 8.19 11.44 1.42
C VAL A 57 7.45 10.74 2.55
N VAL A 58 6.82 9.62 2.24
CA VAL A 58 5.97 8.89 3.19
C VAL A 58 6.23 7.40 3.13
N LYS A 59 5.79 6.68 4.16
CA LYS A 59 5.73 5.22 4.16
C LYS A 59 4.33 4.77 3.77
N ALA A 60 4.26 3.65 3.06
CA ALA A 60 3.00 3.06 2.66
C ALA A 60 3.11 1.54 2.69
N VAL A 61 1.98 0.87 2.87
CA VAL A 61 1.90 -0.58 2.77
C VAL A 61 1.17 -0.93 1.48
N VAL A 62 1.68 -1.92 0.76
CA VAL A 62 1.06 -2.40 -0.47
C VAL A 62 -0.15 -3.25 -0.10
N VAL A 63 -1.34 -2.87 -0.57
CA VAL A 63 -2.59 -3.57 -0.22
C VAL A 63 -3.11 -4.46 -1.33
N ARG A 64 -2.74 -4.20 -2.59
CA ARG A 64 -3.08 -5.04 -3.72
C ARG A 64 -2.09 -4.84 -4.87
N THR A 65 -1.87 -5.90 -5.64
CA THR A 65 -0.96 -5.87 -6.80
C THR A 65 -1.55 -6.62 -7.98
N LYS A 66 -1.12 -6.24 -9.18
CA LYS A 66 -1.43 -7.00 -10.40
C LYS A 66 -0.72 -8.34 -10.42
N PHE A 67 0.46 -8.42 -9.84
CA PHE A 67 1.23 -9.66 -9.76
C PHE A 67 0.52 -10.70 -8.89
N GLY A 68 -0.07 -10.26 -7.79
CA GLY A 68 -0.85 -11.10 -6.89
C GLY A 68 -0.04 -11.98 -5.94
N LEU A 69 -0.75 -12.86 -5.27
CA LEU A 69 -0.20 -13.79 -4.29
C LEU A 69 -0.73 -15.19 -4.52
N ARG A 70 0.13 -16.19 -4.34
CA ARG A 70 -0.28 -17.57 -4.21
C ARG A 70 -0.53 -17.86 -2.73
N ARG A 71 -1.67 -18.44 -2.43
CA ARG A 71 -2.06 -18.79 -1.07
C ARG A 71 -1.73 -20.26 -0.76
N GLU A 72 -1.66 -20.57 0.53
CA GLU A 72 -1.31 -21.91 1.00
C GLU A 72 -2.27 -23.00 0.51
N ASP A 73 -3.54 -22.66 0.31
CA ASP A 73 -4.55 -23.59 -0.18
C ASP A 73 -4.48 -23.85 -1.69
N GLY A 74 -3.47 -23.29 -2.37
CA GLY A 74 -3.30 -23.41 -3.81
C GLY A 74 -4.04 -22.36 -4.64
N SER A 75 -4.86 -21.53 -4.03
CA SER A 75 -5.55 -20.46 -4.75
C SER A 75 -4.59 -19.31 -5.04
N TYR A 76 -4.99 -18.45 -5.96
CA TYR A 76 -4.19 -17.30 -6.38
C TYR A 76 -5.08 -16.07 -6.42
N ILE A 77 -4.61 -14.96 -5.83
CA ILE A 77 -5.35 -13.71 -5.86
C ILE A 77 -4.56 -12.66 -6.66
N LYS A 78 -5.24 -12.00 -7.60
CA LYS A 78 -4.71 -10.90 -8.39
C LYS A 78 -5.70 -9.75 -8.37
N PHE A 79 -5.17 -8.55 -8.52
CA PHE A 79 -5.98 -7.33 -8.58
C PHE A 79 -5.74 -6.62 -9.91
N ASP A 80 -6.62 -5.66 -10.24
CA ASP A 80 -6.53 -4.91 -11.50
C ASP A 80 -5.49 -3.80 -11.46
N GLU A 81 -5.00 -3.46 -10.28
CA GLU A 81 -4.07 -2.35 -10.11
C GLU A 81 -3.11 -2.59 -8.94
N ASN A 82 -2.02 -1.84 -8.94
CA ASN A 82 -1.09 -1.80 -7.81
C ASN A 82 -1.49 -0.62 -6.92
N ALA A 83 -1.81 -0.88 -5.67
CA ALA A 83 -2.27 0.15 -4.76
C ALA A 83 -1.66 0.01 -3.37
N CYS A 84 -1.56 1.15 -2.69
CA CYS A 84 -1.01 1.23 -1.35
C CYS A 84 -1.88 2.10 -0.46
N VAL A 85 -1.64 2.01 0.85
CA VAL A 85 -2.24 2.87 1.86
C VAL A 85 -1.11 3.56 2.62
N ILE A 86 -1.21 4.88 2.76
CA ILE A 86 -0.22 5.67 3.51
C ILE A 86 -0.31 5.33 4.99
N ILE A 87 0.84 5.06 5.61
CA ILE A 87 0.91 4.67 7.01
C ILE A 87 1.85 5.60 7.79
N LYS A 88 1.66 5.61 9.10
CA LYS A 88 2.56 6.25 10.05
C LYS A 88 3.65 5.27 10.47
N ASP A 89 4.62 5.76 11.24
CA ASP A 89 5.73 4.92 11.73
C ASP A 89 5.26 3.75 12.60
N ASP A 90 4.12 3.90 13.28
CA ASP A 90 3.52 2.85 14.09
C ASP A 90 2.64 1.87 13.30
N LYS A 91 2.69 1.91 11.97
CA LYS A 91 1.90 1.10 11.05
C LYS A 91 0.40 1.42 11.03
N SER A 92 -0.04 2.49 11.67
CA SER A 92 -1.44 2.90 11.58
C SER A 92 -1.69 3.72 10.32
N PRO A 93 -2.89 3.63 9.71
CA PRO A 93 -3.18 4.40 8.51
C PRO A 93 -3.30 5.90 8.82
N VAL A 94 -2.85 6.73 7.89
CA VAL A 94 -2.99 8.18 7.98
C VAL A 94 -4.43 8.59 7.71
N GLY A 95 -5.07 7.95 6.73
CA GLY A 95 -6.45 8.23 6.38
C GLY A 95 -7.44 7.48 7.26
N THR A 96 -8.71 7.81 7.09
CA THR A 96 -9.82 7.19 7.84
C THR A 96 -10.63 6.21 7.00
N ARG A 97 -10.36 6.12 5.70
CA ARG A 97 -11.06 5.23 4.77
C ARG A 97 -10.07 4.55 3.83
N VAL A 98 -10.41 3.34 3.45
CA VAL A 98 -9.68 2.57 2.44
C VAL A 98 -10.63 2.25 1.30
N PHE A 99 -10.25 2.56 0.06
CA PHE A 99 -11.07 2.36 -1.12
C PHE A 99 -10.68 1.08 -1.86
N GLY A 100 -11.69 0.32 -2.26
CA GLY A 100 -11.52 -0.90 -2.99
C GLY A 100 -11.11 -2.08 -2.12
N PRO A 101 -10.92 -3.27 -2.74
CA PRO A 101 -10.59 -4.47 -2.00
C PRO A 101 -9.15 -4.47 -1.51
N VAL A 102 -8.90 -5.16 -0.40
CA VAL A 102 -7.56 -5.43 0.11
C VAL A 102 -7.40 -6.93 0.33
N ALA A 103 -6.18 -7.43 0.31
CA ALA A 103 -5.91 -8.82 0.57
C ALA A 103 -5.93 -9.12 2.07
N ARG A 104 -6.50 -10.27 2.45
CA ARG A 104 -6.60 -10.66 3.86
C ARG A 104 -5.25 -10.93 4.53
N GLU A 105 -4.19 -11.14 3.74
CA GLU A 105 -2.83 -11.34 4.25
C GLU A 105 -2.31 -10.16 5.08
N LEU A 106 -2.93 -8.99 4.96
CA LEU A 106 -2.57 -7.83 5.79
C LEU A 106 -2.80 -8.08 7.28
N ARG A 107 -3.73 -8.95 7.65
CA ARG A 107 -3.96 -9.31 9.06
C ARG A 107 -2.75 -9.97 9.68
N GLU A 108 -2.09 -10.83 8.92
CA GLU A 108 -0.92 -11.59 9.39
C GLU A 108 0.31 -10.70 9.53
N LYS A 109 0.30 -9.54 8.90
CA LYS A 109 1.43 -8.59 8.90
C LYS A 109 1.19 -7.36 9.77
N ASP A 110 0.25 -7.45 10.72
CA ASP A 110 -0.05 -6.41 11.70
C ASP A 110 -0.72 -5.15 11.15
N PHE A 111 -1.46 -5.28 10.06
CA PHE A 111 -2.21 -4.18 9.48
C PHE A 111 -3.72 -4.32 9.71
N MET A 112 -4.10 -4.72 10.92
CA MET A 112 -5.51 -4.93 11.29
C MET A 112 -6.36 -3.68 11.14
N LYS A 113 -5.81 -2.50 11.44
CA LYS A 113 -6.55 -1.25 11.31
C LYS A 113 -6.94 -0.97 9.85
N ILE A 114 -6.05 -1.29 8.92
CA ILE A 114 -6.32 -1.12 7.49
C ILE A 114 -7.40 -2.11 7.05
N VAL A 115 -7.31 -3.35 7.48
CA VAL A 115 -8.31 -4.37 7.16
C VAL A 115 -9.69 -3.98 7.69
N SER A 116 -9.76 -3.39 8.89
CA SER A 116 -11.03 -2.97 9.47
C SER A 116 -11.65 -1.77 8.75
N LEU A 117 -10.84 -0.94 8.10
CA LEU A 117 -11.33 0.20 7.32
C LEU A 117 -11.76 -0.18 5.91
N ALA A 118 -11.30 -1.31 5.39
CA ALA A 118 -11.64 -1.76 4.05
C ALA A 118 -13.03 -2.38 4.04
N LYS A 119 -13.82 -2.05 3.03
CA LYS A 119 -15.18 -2.60 2.87
C LYS A 119 -15.16 -4.02 2.34
N GLU A 120 -14.13 -4.38 1.61
CA GLU A 120 -14.01 -5.70 1.00
C GLU A 120 -12.61 -6.25 1.26
N VAL A 121 -12.56 -7.46 1.83
CA VAL A 121 -11.31 -8.16 2.13
C VAL A 121 -11.33 -9.47 1.39
N LEU A 122 -10.43 -9.63 0.45
CA LEU A 122 -10.30 -10.80 -0.41
C LEU A 122 -9.05 -11.61 -0.03
#